data_ab2849159e696d69ed94acb20fdb0da1
#
_entry.id   ab2849159e696d69ed94acb20fdb0da1
#
_cell.length_a   1.000
_cell.length_b   1.000
_cell.length_c   1.000
_cell.angle_alpha   90.00
_cell.angle_beta   90.00
_cell.angle_gamma   90.00
#
_symmetry.space_group_name_H-M   'P 1'
#
loop_
_entity.id
_entity.type
_entity.pdbx_description
1 polymer ?
#
loop_
_entity_poly.entity_id
_entity_poly.type
_entity_poly.pdbx_seq_one_letter_code
_entity_poly.pdbx_strand_id
1 'polypeptide(L)'
;MKMQDAQGMQRRSFVVKRGGRLSFAVTLALLSAVLAPFRAEAGTVSDTAGEAQRAMVRAAAGEAPMMGASAADVPKTEGAEAAASPTAMQTGVEAPAPRQAEQQAAESAILVRRYTFSGENPVTDEELRTLLQDHKLKYARFADLEAQAAEVTKYLRSKGYFVAFAYLAPQDFAEGTVDFTIVPGRYDKIIINNHSYLTENAIRREMGLSSGELVKKEALNRGVWLTNDLSRVEARTQIKAGSRQGTSDIIIDVKNKGNRMWGYVGVDNGGYRYTGRYQYSAFFNYASPFREGDLFSVGGIVSNGGMWSGSASYSTPIAKQGERVGVSYARSHYTLGGAFSALDYTGTSETVSLWWQHNFRRSRDFNLYGTLRFDWKDLEDEAKGMAYKNPKGAKNWVVGINGDNLDHIWTGGRNTFALNYTYGDLSIDDEVQRRYDAATARTAGQFGKWNLNLTRLQHIDDRLSLYLSYSRQWANKNLDSSEKFSLGGPYGVRAYPVGEASGDDGWRWTSELRWNLPTREGDENIWQLIAFVDGGHVKLYHDGWSGYTGPQSRSLYGAGVGVNWSNQANWVAHLHYAWKIGREEATSDTDRSGRFWFQLYKFF
;
A
#
# COMPACT_ATOMS: atom_id res chain seq x y z
N MET A 1 0.82 44.24 58.40
CA MET A 1 1.38 42.88 58.14
C MET A 1 0.35 42.11 57.32
N LYS A 2 0.71 41.59 56.17
CA LYS A 2 -0.12 40.91 55.17
C LYS A 2 -0.86 41.83 54.17
N MET A 3 -0.10 42.38 53.27
CA MET A 3 -0.55 42.81 51.93
C MET A 3 0.70 43.00 51.02
N GLN A 4 1.41 41.93 50.75
CA GLN A 4 2.54 41.92 49.80
C GLN A 4 2.76 40.50 49.28
N ASP A 5 1.80 39.95 48.54
CA ASP A 5 2.07 38.74 47.76
C ASP A 5 1.08 38.53 46.62
N ALA A 6 0.46 39.63 46.12
CA ALA A 6 -0.46 39.58 44.97
C ALA A 6 0.10 40.25 43.70
N GLN A 7 1.39 40.57 43.60
CA GLN A 7 1.96 41.25 42.46
C GLN A 7 2.97 40.42 41.62
N GLY A 8 3.11 39.15 41.87
CA GLY A 8 4.03 38.28 41.16
C GLY A 8 3.45 37.53 39.94
N MET A 9 2.15 37.66 39.65
CA MET A 9 1.47 36.83 38.65
C MET A 9 0.86 37.56 37.45
N GLN A 10 1.24 38.80 37.26
CA GLN A 10 0.79 39.60 36.12
C GLN A 10 1.98 40.30 35.46
N ARG A 11 2.78 39.61 34.69
CA ARG A 11 3.63 40.17 33.61
C ARG A 11 4.42 39.05 32.93
N ARG A 12 3.74 38.10 32.33
CA ARG A 12 4.15 37.53 31.05
C ARG A 12 3.08 37.85 30.02
N SER A 13 2.88 39.16 29.82
CA SER A 13 2.21 39.66 28.66
C SER A 13 3.00 39.15 27.44
N PHE A 14 2.34 38.40 26.60
CA PHE A 14 2.74 38.19 25.23
C PHE A 14 3.06 39.56 24.65
N VAL A 15 4.34 39.87 24.50
CA VAL A 15 4.78 40.92 23.64
C VAL A 15 4.48 40.42 22.23
N VAL A 16 3.30 40.76 21.76
CA VAL A 16 3.04 40.87 20.34
C VAL A 16 3.94 42.00 19.89
N LYS A 17 5.16 41.67 19.47
CA LYS A 17 5.98 42.61 18.72
C LYS A 17 5.16 42.99 17.51
N ARG A 18 4.77 44.25 17.47
CA ARG A 18 4.22 44.92 16.28
C ARG A 18 5.15 44.63 15.09
N GLY A 19 4.76 43.68 14.28
CA GLY A 19 5.42 43.26 13.07
C GLY A 19 4.66 42.08 12.54
N GLY A 20 3.65 42.30 11.70
CA GLY A 20 2.72 41.30 11.15
C GLY A 20 3.36 40.23 10.29
N ARG A 21 4.16 39.39 10.86
CA ARG A 21 4.88 38.32 10.14
C ARG A 21 4.74 36.89 10.72
N LEU A 22 4.05 36.71 11.84
CA LEU A 22 3.88 35.38 12.45
C LEU A 22 2.62 34.64 12.03
N SER A 23 1.65 35.30 11.41
CA SER A 23 0.34 34.69 11.12
C SER A 23 0.34 33.69 9.95
N PHE A 24 1.21 33.88 8.96
CA PHE A 24 1.10 33.14 7.70
C PHE A 24 1.61 31.68 7.75
N ALA A 25 2.67 31.41 8.49
CA ALA A 25 3.24 30.07 8.55
C ALA A 25 2.40 29.09 9.39
N VAL A 26 1.65 29.60 10.35
CA VAL A 26 0.85 28.78 11.29
C VAL A 26 -0.44 28.29 10.65
N THR A 27 -1.03 29.09 9.77
CA THR A 27 -2.39 28.85 9.28
C THR A 27 -2.47 27.77 8.22
N LEU A 28 -1.44 27.59 7.43
CA LEU A 28 -1.46 26.69 6.30
C LEU A 28 -0.80 25.32 6.57
N ALA A 29 -0.04 25.18 7.65
CA ALA A 29 0.31 23.86 8.19
C ALA A 29 -0.93 23.00 8.52
N LEU A 30 -2.07 23.64 8.72
CA LEU A 30 -3.36 23.01 8.97
C LEU A 30 -3.92 22.26 7.77
N LEU A 31 -3.80 22.78 6.55
CA LEU A 31 -4.30 22.09 5.37
C LEU A 31 -3.53 20.79 5.09
N SER A 32 -2.21 20.81 5.32
CA SER A 32 -1.38 19.62 5.16
C SER A 32 -1.61 18.56 6.26
N ALA A 33 -1.97 18.95 7.48
CA ALA A 33 -2.27 18.04 8.57
C ALA A 33 -3.68 17.43 8.48
N VAL A 34 -4.66 18.17 7.98
CA VAL A 34 -6.04 17.68 7.78
C VAL A 34 -6.15 16.79 6.55
N LEU A 35 -5.35 17.02 5.52
CA LEU A 35 -5.30 16.20 4.31
C LEU A 35 -4.26 15.06 4.39
N ALA A 36 -3.40 15.02 5.42
CA ALA A 36 -2.38 13.99 5.57
C ALA A 36 -2.95 12.56 5.64
N PRO A 37 -4.05 12.24 6.37
CA PRO A 37 -4.66 10.92 6.31
C PRO A 37 -5.22 10.58 4.93
N PHE A 38 -5.66 11.57 4.15
CA PHE A 38 -6.14 11.37 2.78
C PHE A 38 -5.02 11.31 1.73
N ARG A 39 -3.83 11.86 2.02
CA ARG A 39 -2.69 11.83 1.09
C ARG A 39 -1.86 10.54 1.13
N ALA A 40 -1.78 9.88 2.27
CA ALA A 40 -1.05 8.61 2.37
C ALA A 40 -1.74 7.47 1.60
N GLU A 41 -3.05 7.60 1.34
CA GLU A 41 -3.87 6.56 0.74
C GLU A 41 -4.10 6.70 -0.78
N ALA A 42 -3.77 7.83 -1.38
CA ALA A 42 -3.97 8.03 -2.83
C ALA A 42 -3.00 7.23 -3.72
N GLY A 43 -2.11 6.45 -3.13
CA GLY A 43 -1.13 5.61 -3.84
C GLY A 43 -1.59 4.20 -4.17
N THR A 44 -2.71 3.71 -3.61
CA THR A 44 -3.12 2.32 -3.83
C THR A 44 -4.62 2.17 -3.72
N VAL A 45 -5.28 2.22 -4.82
CA VAL A 45 -6.72 2.05 -4.92
C VAL A 45 -7.06 0.71 -5.56
N SER A 46 -6.63 -0.36 -4.91
CA SER A 46 -7.30 -1.64 -5.07
C SER A 46 -7.68 -2.11 -3.68
N ASP A 47 -8.95 -2.14 -3.38
CA ASP A 47 -9.52 -2.57 -2.09
C ASP A 47 -9.14 -1.70 -0.86
N THR A 48 -8.83 -0.40 -1.10
CA THR A 48 -8.30 0.52 -0.09
C THR A 48 -9.17 0.68 1.14
N ALA A 49 -10.46 0.46 1.05
CA ALA A 49 -11.32 0.61 2.21
C ALA A 49 -11.43 -0.69 3.03
N GLY A 50 -11.45 -1.85 2.42
CA GLY A 50 -11.33 -3.14 3.14
C GLY A 50 -9.92 -3.33 3.68
N GLU A 51 -8.92 -2.82 2.96
CA GLU A 51 -7.52 -2.84 3.39
C GLU A 51 -7.20 -1.73 4.37
N ALA A 52 -7.75 -0.52 4.23
CA ALA A 52 -7.64 0.51 5.25
C ALA A 52 -8.30 0.07 6.57
N GLN A 53 -9.42 -0.63 6.50
CA GLN A 53 -10.02 -1.26 7.66
C GLN A 53 -9.14 -2.36 8.24
N ARG A 54 -8.61 -3.27 7.40
CA ARG A 54 -7.67 -4.31 7.83
C ARG A 54 -6.33 -3.71 8.22
N ALA A 55 -5.86 -2.67 7.53
CA ALA A 55 -4.65 -1.94 7.87
C ALA A 55 -4.81 -1.18 9.19
N MET A 56 -5.96 -0.59 9.47
CA MET A 56 -6.22 0.04 10.77
C MET A 56 -6.43 -0.98 11.88
N VAL A 57 -7.17 -2.08 11.65
CA VAL A 57 -7.31 -3.17 12.61
C VAL A 57 -5.96 -3.83 12.86
N ARG A 58 -5.13 -3.99 11.85
CA ARG A 58 -3.78 -4.56 11.96
C ARG A 58 -2.75 -3.57 12.47
N ALA A 59 -2.85 -2.27 12.13
CA ALA A 59 -2.07 -1.23 12.78
C ALA A 59 -2.42 -1.11 14.25
N ALA A 60 -3.66 -1.34 14.62
CA ALA A 60 -4.12 -1.42 15.98
C ALA A 60 -3.64 -2.69 16.71
N ALA A 61 -3.59 -3.80 16.00
CA ALA A 61 -2.96 -5.03 16.47
C ALA A 61 -1.43 -4.97 16.40
N GLY A 62 -0.88 -3.83 15.98
CA GLY A 62 0.55 -3.62 15.85
C GLY A 62 1.17 -4.15 14.57
N GLU A 63 0.36 -4.51 13.61
CA GLU A 63 0.82 -4.82 12.26
C GLU A 63 0.83 -3.54 11.43
N ALA A 64 1.90 -3.29 10.68
CA ALA A 64 1.93 -2.18 9.72
C ALA A 64 0.75 -2.28 8.75
N PRO A 65 0.22 -1.14 8.25
CA PRO A 65 -0.89 -1.18 7.32
C PRO A 65 -0.57 -2.11 6.16
N MET A 66 -1.30 -3.23 6.13
CA MET A 66 -1.15 -4.25 5.11
C MET A 66 -1.85 -3.78 3.84
N MET A 67 -1.07 -3.34 2.88
CA MET A 67 -1.52 -3.34 1.50
C MET A 67 -1.26 -4.72 0.91
N GLY A 68 -2.29 -5.52 0.82
CA GLY A 68 -2.22 -6.88 0.30
C GLY A 68 -2.46 -7.97 1.36
N ALA A 69 -3.17 -8.99 0.98
CA ALA A 69 -3.67 -10.06 1.83
C ALA A 69 -2.65 -10.63 2.82
N SER A 70 -3.09 -10.87 4.05
CA SER A 70 -2.39 -11.65 5.07
C SER A 70 -1.96 -13.01 4.54
N ALA A 71 -0.80 -13.48 4.96
CA ALA A 71 -0.36 -14.86 4.70
C ALA A 71 -1.36 -15.91 5.22
N ALA A 72 -2.24 -15.55 6.17
CA ALA A 72 -3.33 -16.38 6.67
C ALA A 72 -4.61 -16.34 5.79
N ASP A 73 -4.78 -15.30 4.96
CA ASP A 73 -5.90 -15.14 4.03
C ASP A 73 -5.55 -15.55 2.58
N VAL A 74 -4.37 -16.08 2.37
CA VAL A 74 -4.05 -16.74 1.10
C VAL A 74 -4.99 -17.92 0.97
N PRO A 75 -5.86 -17.95 -0.05
CA PRO A 75 -6.49 -19.22 -0.38
C PRO A 75 -5.34 -20.19 -0.60
N LYS A 76 -5.19 -21.15 0.29
CA LYS A 76 -4.32 -22.27 -0.01
C LYS A 76 -4.81 -22.77 -1.36
N THR A 77 -3.96 -22.73 -2.36
CA THR A 77 -4.13 -23.51 -3.56
C THR A 77 -3.90 -24.98 -3.16
N GLU A 78 -4.72 -25.47 -2.23
CA GLU A 78 -4.66 -26.85 -1.74
C GLU A 78 -4.97 -27.85 -2.84
N GLY A 79 -5.39 -27.38 -4.02
CA GLY A 79 -5.59 -28.24 -5.19
C GLY A 79 -4.44 -28.33 -6.18
N ALA A 80 -3.45 -27.43 -6.14
CA ALA A 80 -2.40 -27.41 -7.17
C ALA A 80 -1.17 -28.27 -6.82
N GLU A 81 -0.91 -28.54 -5.54
CA GLU A 81 0.17 -29.44 -5.14
C GLU A 81 -0.26 -30.90 -4.98
N ALA A 82 -1.55 -31.15 -4.69
CA ALA A 82 -2.06 -32.52 -4.53
C ALA A 82 -2.50 -33.20 -5.86
N ALA A 83 -2.64 -32.43 -6.96
CA ALA A 83 -3.07 -33.00 -8.24
C ALA A 83 -1.92 -33.32 -9.22
N ALA A 84 -0.68 -33.13 -8.82
CA ALA A 84 0.48 -33.34 -9.70
C ALA A 84 1.33 -34.57 -9.37
N SER A 85 0.87 -35.47 -8.54
CA SER A 85 1.33 -36.84 -8.66
C SER A 85 0.56 -37.46 -9.84
N PRO A 86 1.23 -38.02 -10.83
CA PRO A 86 0.55 -38.84 -11.81
C PRO A 86 0.07 -40.09 -11.08
N THR A 87 -1.10 -40.02 -10.45
CA THR A 87 -1.87 -41.22 -10.23
C THR A 87 -2.15 -41.75 -11.62
N ALA A 88 -1.50 -42.83 -11.97
CA ALA A 88 -1.80 -43.57 -13.18
C ALA A 88 -3.32 -43.57 -13.36
N MET A 89 -3.81 -43.09 -14.51
CA MET A 89 -5.20 -43.28 -14.89
C MET A 89 -5.46 -44.77 -14.79
N GLN A 90 -6.12 -45.20 -13.71
CA GLN A 90 -6.82 -46.46 -13.68
C GLN A 90 -8.04 -46.27 -14.57
N THR A 91 -7.81 -46.26 -15.87
CA THR A 91 -8.79 -46.84 -16.78
C THR A 91 -8.80 -48.30 -16.44
N GLY A 92 -9.96 -48.82 -16.05
CA GLY A 92 -10.17 -50.28 -15.82
C GLY A 92 -10.09 -51.08 -17.11
N VAL A 93 -8.92 -51.05 -17.73
CA VAL A 93 -8.45 -51.98 -18.71
C VAL A 93 -7.27 -52.64 -18.02
N GLU A 94 -7.45 -53.89 -17.58
CA GLU A 94 -6.38 -54.78 -17.14
C GLU A 94 -5.29 -54.71 -18.20
N ALA A 95 -4.15 -54.10 -17.87
CA ALA A 95 -2.98 -54.05 -18.75
C ALA A 95 -2.55 -55.52 -18.97
N PRO A 96 -2.41 -55.99 -20.23
CA PRO A 96 -1.88 -57.28 -20.45
C PRO A 96 -0.50 -57.38 -19.81
N ALA A 97 -0.24 -58.47 -19.06
CA ALA A 97 1.05 -58.69 -18.43
C ALA A 97 2.18 -58.44 -19.42
N PRO A 98 3.22 -57.66 -19.03
CA PRO A 98 4.30 -57.32 -19.93
C PRO A 98 4.91 -58.57 -20.52
N ARG A 99 4.95 -58.63 -21.86
CA ARG A 99 5.55 -59.78 -22.55
C ARG A 99 7.04 -59.77 -22.25
N GLN A 100 7.63 -60.97 -22.07
CA GLN A 100 9.05 -61.15 -21.75
C GLN A 100 9.99 -60.37 -22.70
N ALA A 101 9.56 -60.06 -23.91
CA ALA A 101 10.27 -59.20 -24.86
C ALA A 101 10.38 -57.72 -24.45
N GLU A 102 9.36 -57.18 -23.74
CA GLU A 102 9.40 -55.82 -23.22
C GLU A 102 10.29 -55.70 -21.98
N GLN A 103 10.37 -56.74 -21.18
CA GLN A 103 11.28 -56.80 -20.01
C GLN A 103 12.75 -56.92 -20.47
N GLN A 104 13.06 -57.70 -21.55
CA GLN A 104 14.41 -57.78 -22.11
C GLN A 104 14.85 -56.49 -22.82
N ALA A 105 13.94 -55.75 -23.45
CA ALA A 105 14.23 -54.47 -24.05
C ALA A 105 14.54 -53.38 -22.99
N ALA A 106 13.95 -53.48 -21.81
CA ALA A 106 14.21 -52.55 -20.69
C ALA A 106 15.61 -52.71 -20.06
N GLU A 107 16.31 -53.82 -20.29
CA GLU A 107 17.66 -54.08 -19.76
C GLU A 107 18.77 -53.76 -20.78
N SER A 108 18.46 -53.51 -22.04
CA SER A 108 19.45 -53.24 -23.08
C SER A 108 20.03 -51.84 -22.92
N ALA A 109 21.35 -51.74 -22.87
CA ALA A 109 22.06 -50.45 -22.79
C ALA A 109 22.00 -49.71 -24.13
N ILE A 110 21.44 -48.48 -24.11
CA ILE A 110 21.30 -47.59 -25.27
C ILE A 110 22.52 -46.67 -25.31
N LEU A 111 23.21 -46.58 -26.43
CA LEU A 111 24.28 -45.60 -26.63
C LEU A 111 23.68 -44.20 -26.83
N VAL A 112 23.97 -43.25 -25.93
CA VAL A 112 23.52 -41.88 -26.01
C VAL A 112 24.66 -41.00 -26.54
N ARG A 113 24.47 -40.41 -27.71
CA ARG A 113 25.38 -39.45 -28.34
C ARG A 113 24.84 -38.03 -28.30
N ARG A 114 23.52 -37.87 -28.42
CA ARG A 114 22.87 -36.57 -28.55
C ARG A 114 21.45 -36.61 -27.99
N TYR A 115 21.06 -35.52 -27.30
CA TYR A 115 19.68 -35.26 -26.95
C TYR A 115 19.03 -34.28 -27.92
N THR A 116 17.79 -34.56 -28.30
CA THR A 116 16.90 -33.70 -29.08
C THR A 116 15.61 -33.52 -28.33
N PHE A 117 14.90 -32.44 -28.63
CA PHE A 117 13.64 -32.10 -27.95
C PHE A 117 12.60 -31.80 -29.03
N SER A 118 11.56 -32.60 -29.05
CA SER A 118 10.41 -32.44 -29.95
C SER A 118 9.19 -31.92 -29.21
N GLY A 119 8.15 -31.61 -29.96
CA GLY A 119 6.94 -30.99 -29.44
C GLY A 119 7.07 -29.49 -29.27
N GLU A 120 6.32 -28.90 -28.34
CA GLU A 120 6.36 -27.47 -28.10
C GLU A 120 7.22 -27.17 -26.86
N ASN A 121 8.41 -26.62 -27.08
CA ASN A 121 9.34 -26.32 -26.01
C ASN A 121 9.20 -24.87 -25.54
N PRO A 122 8.77 -24.63 -24.28
CA PRO A 122 8.58 -23.29 -23.72
C PRO A 122 9.89 -22.65 -23.20
N VAL A 123 11.00 -23.41 -23.22
CA VAL A 123 12.38 -22.99 -22.91
C VAL A 123 13.28 -23.28 -24.11
N THR A 124 14.52 -22.83 -24.05
CA THR A 124 15.45 -23.13 -25.17
C THR A 124 15.99 -24.55 -25.09
N ASP A 125 16.23 -25.17 -26.27
CA ASP A 125 16.87 -26.48 -26.32
C ASP A 125 18.26 -26.49 -25.70
N GLU A 126 18.95 -25.35 -25.73
CA GLU A 126 20.27 -25.19 -25.12
C GLU A 126 20.23 -25.27 -23.61
N GLU A 127 19.19 -24.67 -22.96
CA GLU A 127 18.96 -24.82 -21.52
C GLU A 127 18.74 -26.28 -21.13
N LEU A 128 17.95 -27.03 -21.91
CA LEU A 128 17.68 -28.44 -21.66
C LEU A 128 18.90 -29.33 -21.91
N ARG A 129 19.69 -29.02 -22.97
CA ARG A 129 20.96 -29.74 -23.22
C ARG A 129 21.95 -29.51 -22.08
N THR A 130 22.02 -28.28 -21.58
CA THR A 130 22.88 -27.93 -20.42
C THR A 130 22.43 -28.67 -19.17
N LEU A 131 21.14 -28.75 -18.92
CA LEU A 131 20.56 -29.50 -17.78
C LEU A 131 21.00 -30.99 -17.85
N LEU A 132 20.93 -31.61 -19.01
CA LEU A 132 21.24 -33.03 -19.18
C LEU A 132 22.73 -33.33 -19.37
N GLN A 133 23.60 -32.34 -19.60
CA GLN A 133 25.04 -32.56 -19.82
C GLN A 133 25.74 -33.17 -18.61
N ASP A 134 25.39 -32.73 -17.40
CA ASP A 134 25.95 -33.25 -16.14
C ASP A 134 25.55 -34.73 -15.90
N HIS A 135 24.47 -35.18 -16.52
CA HIS A 135 23.93 -36.54 -16.42
C HIS A 135 24.07 -37.32 -17.70
N LYS A 136 24.89 -36.87 -18.62
CA LYS A 136 25.12 -37.54 -19.90
C LYS A 136 25.80 -38.89 -19.71
N LEU A 137 25.04 -39.95 -19.98
CA LEU A 137 25.52 -41.30 -19.89
C LEU A 137 26.01 -41.76 -21.24
N LYS A 138 27.18 -42.41 -21.30
CA LYS A 138 27.67 -43.01 -22.54
C LYS A 138 26.79 -44.20 -22.98
N TYR A 139 26.29 -44.93 -22.04
CA TYR A 139 25.30 -46.00 -22.18
C TYR A 139 24.23 -45.80 -21.11
N ALA A 140 22.98 -45.78 -21.52
CA ALA A 140 21.84 -45.57 -20.63
C ALA A 140 20.86 -46.73 -20.77
N ARG A 141 20.28 -47.18 -19.67
CA ARG A 141 19.12 -48.06 -19.70
C ARG A 141 17.87 -47.23 -19.95
N PHE A 142 16.79 -47.84 -20.40
CA PHE A 142 15.53 -47.14 -20.63
C PHE A 142 15.03 -46.41 -19.36
N ALA A 143 15.15 -47.02 -18.17
CA ALA A 143 14.82 -46.42 -16.90
C ALA A 143 15.66 -45.14 -16.60
N ASP A 144 16.93 -45.12 -17.03
CA ASP A 144 17.78 -43.93 -16.84
C ASP A 144 17.32 -42.77 -17.78
N LEU A 145 16.82 -43.08 -18.98
CA LEU A 145 16.24 -42.09 -19.88
C LEU A 145 14.89 -41.58 -19.41
N GLU A 146 14.06 -42.43 -18.81
CA GLU A 146 12.82 -42.00 -18.14
C GLU A 146 13.10 -41.07 -16.95
N ALA A 147 14.15 -41.35 -16.17
CA ALA A 147 14.60 -40.46 -15.09
C ALA A 147 15.03 -39.09 -15.63
N GLN A 148 15.72 -39.04 -16.78
CA GLN A 148 16.09 -37.78 -17.45
C GLN A 148 14.86 -37.04 -17.98
N ALA A 149 13.86 -37.72 -18.54
CA ALA A 149 12.59 -37.09 -18.91
C ALA A 149 11.87 -36.47 -17.69
N ALA A 150 11.91 -37.17 -16.54
CA ALA A 150 11.38 -36.63 -15.28
C ALA A 150 12.17 -35.40 -14.80
N GLU A 151 13.48 -35.36 -15.02
CA GLU A 151 14.32 -34.21 -14.70
C GLU A 151 13.99 -33.00 -15.60
N VAL A 152 13.81 -33.22 -16.90
CA VAL A 152 13.31 -32.17 -17.81
C VAL A 152 11.94 -31.68 -17.36
N THR A 153 11.04 -32.57 -16.98
CA THR A 153 9.73 -32.20 -16.42
C THR A 153 9.86 -31.32 -15.17
N LYS A 154 10.73 -31.72 -14.25
CA LYS A 154 11.01 -30.96 -13.02
C LYS A 154 11.57 -29.58 -13.33
N TYR A 155 12.47 -29.48 -14.31
CA TYR A 155 13.02 -28.20 -14.77
C TYR A 155 11.94 -27.29 -15.35
N LEU A 156 11.11 -27.77 -16.27
CA LEU A 156 10.00 -27.01 -16.85
C LEU A 156 9.04 -26.50 -15.77
N ARG A 157 8.73 -27.34 -14.77
CA ARG A 157 7.87 -26.95 -13.63
C ARG A 157 8.55 -25.88 -12.76
N SER A 158 9.86 -25.96 -12.57
CA SER A 158 10.63 -24.93 -11.85
C SER A 158 10.61 -23.57 -12.55
N LYS A 159 10.50 -23.56 -13.89
CA LYS A 159 10.33 -22.35 -14.73
C LYS A 159 8.88 -21.82 -14.76
N GLY A 160 7.98 -22.44 -13.97
CA GLY A 160 6.60 -22.01 -13.85
C GLY A 160 5.59 -22.70 -14.77
N TYR A 161 6.01 -23.64 -15.62
CA TYR A 161 5.13 -24.45 -16.46
C TYR A 161 4.67 -25.70 -15.70
N PHE A 162 3.92 -25.52 -14.63
CA PHE A 162 3.70 -26.53 -13.60
C PHE A 162 2.85 -27.74 -14.04
N VAL A 163 2.13 -27.65 -15.17
CA VAL A 163 1.43 -28.79 -15.81
C VAL A 163 2.24 -29.40 -16.96
N ALA A 164 3.42 -28.86 -17.25
CA ALA A 164 4.29 -29.38 -18.30
C ALA A 164 4.87 -30.75 -17.91
N PHE A 165 5.09 -31.56 -18.90
CA PHE A 165 5.81 -32.83 -18.78
C PHE A 165 6.60 -33.15 -20.04
N ALA A 166 7.66 -33.92 -19.87
CA ALA A 166 8.44 -34.51 -20.94
C ALA A 166 8.37 -36.03 -20.82
N TYR A 167 8.38 -36.72 -21.94
CA TYR A 167 8.36 -38.16 -22.00
C TYR A 167 9.15 -38.68 -23.18
N LEU A 168 9.50 -39.96 -23.17
CA LEU A 168 10.08 -40.66 -24.30
C LEU A 168 8.95 -41.22 -25.16
N ALA A 169 8.81 -40.66 -26.38
CA ALA A 169 7.97 -41.27 -27.40
C ALA A 169 8.63 -42.55 -27.96
N PRO A 170 7.88 -43.51 -28.52
CA PRO A 170 8.44 -44.60 -29.25
C PRO A 170 9.40 -44.10 -30.37
N GLN A 171 10.67 -44.50 -30.34
CA GLN A 171 11.71 -44.02 -31.23
C GLN A 171 12.78 -45.07 -31.43
N ASP A 172 13.57 -44.94 -32.52
CA ASP A 172 14.72 -45.74 -32.80
C ASP A 172 15.99 -45.11 -32.22
N PHE A 173 16.76 -45.87 -31.46
CA PHE A 173 17.99 -45.47 -30.80
C PHE A 173 19.26 -45.84 -31.57
N ALA A 174 19.15 -46.39 -32.79
CA ALA A 174 20.28 -46.94 -33.55
C ALA A 174 21.39 -45.92 -33.77
N GLU A 175 21.06 -44.60 -33.97
CA GLU A 175 22.04 -43.54 -34.19
C GLU A 175 22.54 -42.90 -32.87
N GLY A 176 22.06 -43.34 -31.72
CA GLY A 176 22.40 -42.77 -30.41
C GLY A 176 21.78 -41.41 -30.15
N THR A 177 20.76 -41.04 -30.91
CA THR A 177 19.95 -39.84 -30.66
C THR A 177 18.77 -40.22 -29.76
N VAL A 178 18.58 -39.49 -28.66
CA VAL A 178 17.45 -39.63 -27.77
C VAL A 178 16.59 -38.39 -27.85
N ASP A 179 15.35 -38.53 -28.27
CA ASP A 179 14.39 -37.45 -28.38
C ASP A 179 13.41 -37.43 -27.18
N PHE A 180 13.35 -36.31 -26.49
CA PHE A 180 12.36 -36.08 -25.46
C PHE A 180 11.22 -35.23 -26.03
N THR A 181 10.02 -35.77 -26.02
CA THR A 181 8.82 -35.05 -26.44
C THR A 181 8.31 -34.19 -25.29
N ILE A 182 8.22 -32.87 -25.51
CA ILE A 182 7.79 -31.89 -24.52
C ILE A 182 6.35 -31.50 -24.78
N VAL A 183 5.56 -31.50 -23.69
CA VAL A 183 4.18 -30.99 -23.66
C VAL A 183 4.09 -29.91 -22.60
N PRO A 184 4.04 -28.62 -22.98
CA PRO A 184 4.09 -27.50 -22.01
C PRO A 184 2.80 -27.33 -21.22
N GLY A 185 1.68 -27.85 -21.72
CA GLY A 185 0.35 -27.67 -21.17
C GLY A 185 -0.30 -26.35 -21.57
N ARG A 186 -1.52 -26.44 -22.09
CA ARG A 186 -2.33 -25.28 -22.53
C ARG A 186 -3.70 -25.29 -21.87
N TYR A 187 -4.30 -24.09 -21.69
CA TYR A 187 -5.68 -23.98 -21.26
C TYR A 187 -6.63 -24.51 -22.34
N ASP A 188 -7.53 -25.43 -21.99
CA ASP A 188 -8.63 -25.85 -22.83
C ASP A 188 -9.85 -24.97 -22.57
N LYS A 189 -10.56 -25.19 -21.48
CA LYS A 189 -11.73 -24.40 -21.08
C LYS A 189 -11.44 -23.56 -19.86
N ILE A 190 -11.98 -22.36 -19.84
CA ILE A 190 -11.96 -21.47 -18.68
C ILE A 190 -13.40 -21.35 -18.19
N ILE A 191 -13.70 -22.04 -17.10
CA ILE A 191 -15.03 -22.18 -16.50
C ILE A 191 -15.09 -21.26 -15.28
N ILE A 192 -16.06 -20.33 -15.28
CA ILE A 192 -16.26 -19.42 -14.16
C ILE A 192 -17.56 -19.81 -13.43
N ASN A 193 -17.40 -20.25 -12.19
CA ASN A 193 -18.49 -20.45 -11.25
C ASN A 193 -18.67 -19.18 -10.42
N ASN A 194 -19.50 -18.26 -10.88
CA ASN A 194 -19.68 -16.98 -10.26
C ASN A 194 -20.84 -17.00 -9.24
N HIS A 195 -20.50 -16.98 -7.97
CA HIS A 195 -21.40 -16.80 -6.83
C HIS A 195 -21.24 -15.44 -6.16
N SER A 196 -20.61 -14.48 -6.87
CA SER A 196 -20.38 -13.12 -6.41
C SER A 196 -21.36 -12.13 -7.07
N TYR A 197 -21.31 -10.89 -6.60
CA TYR A 197 -22.06 -9.80 -7.23
C TYR A 197 -21.37 -9.21 -8.48
N LEU A 198 -20.16 -9.68 -8.83
CA LEU A 198 -19.46 -9.21 -10.03
C LEU A 198 -20.12 -9.73 -11.31
N THR A 199 -19.89 -9.03 -12.42
CA THR A 199 -20.15 -9.59 -13.75
C THR A 199 -19.10 -10.63 -14.11
N GLU A 200 -19.45 -11.60 -14.94
CA GLU A 200 -18.47 -12.56 -15.43
C GLU A 200 -17.35 -11.89 -16.24
N ASN A 201 -17.69 -10.81 -16.97
CA ASN A 201 -16.72 -10.04 -17.74
C ASN A 201 -15.68 -9.35 -16.83
N ALA A 202 -16.08 -8.83 -15.67
CA ALA A 202 -15.17 -8.27 -14.68
C ALA A 202 -14.17 -9.32 -14.18
N ILE A 203 -14.65 -10.54 -13.90
CA ILE A 203 -13.79 -11.65 -13.47
C ILE A 203 -12.85 -12.06 -14.60
N ARG A 204 -13.35 -12.23 -15.84
CA ARG A 204 -12.51 -12.59 -17.00
C ARG A 204 -11.40 -11.58 -17.27
N ARG A 205 -11.73 -10.29 -17.17
CA ARG A 205 -10.76 -9.21 -17.34
C ARG A 205 -9.58 -9.33 -16.36
N GLU A 206 -9.86 -9.50 -15.07
CA GLU A 206 -8.82 -9.56 -14.05
C GLU A 206 -8.09 -10.91 -14.04
N MET A 207 -8.76 -11.99 -14.37
CA MET A 207 -8.08 -13.29 -14.56
C MET A 207 -7.10 -13.27 -15.72
N GLY A 208 -7.43 -12.57 -16.82
CA GLY A 208 -6.51 -12.37 -17.96
C GLY A 208 -6.03 -13.67 -18.60
N LEU A 209 -6.85 -14.73 -18.60
CA LEU A 209 -6.52 -16.05 -19.15
C LEU A 209 -7.33 -16.29 -20.42
N SER A 210 -6.72 -16.91 -21.43
CA SER A 210 -7.36 -17.27 -22.69
C SER A 210 -7.16 -18.74 -23.01
N SER A 211 -8.16 -19.37 -23.62
CA SER A 211 -8.04 -20.75 -24.12
C SER A 211 -6.93 -20.83 -25.17
N GLY A 212 -6.15 -21.89 -25.15
CA GLY A 212 -5.00 -22.11 -26.02
C GLY A 212 -3.69 -21.50 -25.54
N GLU A 213 -3.69 -20.62 -24.53
CA GLU A 213 -2.45 -20.09 -23.93
C GLU A 213 -1.75 -21.12 -23.06
N LEU A 214 -0.43 -20.95 -22.87
CA LEU A 214 0.38 -21.80 -22.00
C LEU A 214 -0.04 -21.63 -20.53
N VAL A 215 -0.14 -22.73 -19.80
CA VAL A 215 -0.46 -22.72 -18.38
C VAL A 215 0.78 -22.33 -17.58
N LYS A 216 0.86 -21.08 -17.16
CA LYS A 216 1.93 -20.52 -16.35
C LYS A 216 1.44 -20.21 -14.93
N LYS A 217 2.19 -20.68 -13.91
CA LYS A 217 1.89 -20.43 -12.49
C LYS A 217 1.80 -18.94 -12.17
N GLU A 218 2.70 -18.13 -12.73
CA GLU A 218 2.70 -16.67 -12.49
C GLU A 218 1.46 -16.00 -13.07
N ALA A 219 1.05 -16.32 -14.31
CA ALA A 219 -0.13 -15.74 -14.93
C ALA A 219 -1.41 -16.11 -14.18
N LEU A 220 -1.55 -17.40 -13.81
CA LEU A 220 -2.68 -17.88 -13.04
C LEU A 220 -2.76 -17.19 -11.67
N ASN A 221 -1.67 -17.16 -10.92
CA ASN A 221 -1.60 -16.53 -9.62
C ASN A 221 -1.88 -15.02 -9.72
N ARG A 222 -1.30 -14.34 -10.72
CA ARG A 222 -1.57 -12.92 -10.98
C ARG A 222 -3.07 -12.67 -11.18
N GLY A 223 -3.74 -13.47 -12.02
CA GLY A 223 -5.17 -13.36 -12.26
C GLY A 223 -6.00 -13.55 -10.98
N VAL A 224 -5.66 -14.58 -10.18
CA VAL A 224 -6.31 -14.82 -8.89
C VAL A 224 -6.10 -13.64 -7.93
N TRP A 225 -4.89 -13.12 -7.83
CA TRP A 225 -4.60 -11.99 -6.95
C TRP A 225 -5.34 -10.72 -7.38
N LEU A 226 -5.32 -10.39 -8.68
CA LEU A 226 -6.04 -9.22 -9.19
C LEU A 226 -7.55 -9.34 -9.04
N THR A 227 -8.11 -10.55 -9.20
CA THR A 227 -9.53 -10.79 -8.93
C THR A 227 -9.85 -10.63 -7.44
N ASN A 228 -8.96 -11.09 -6.56
CA ASN A 228 -9.10 -10.90 -5.11
C ASN A 228 -8.86 -9.44 -4.66
N ASP A 229 -8.18 -8.63 -5.48
CA ASP A 229 -8.04 -7.19 -5.25
C ASP A 229 -9.34 -6.42 -5.57
N LEU A 230 -10.28 -7.04 -6.29
CA LEU A 230 -11.62 -6.49 -6.41
C LEU A 230 -12.34 -6.56 -5.05
N SER A 231 -12.95 -5.45 -4.67
CA SER A 231 -13.48 -5.27 -3.32
C SER A 231 -14.48 -6.34 -2.93
N ARG A 232 -14.26 -6.99 -1.78
CA ARG A 232 -15.20 -7.92 -1.13
C ARG A 232 -15.53 -9.19 -1.91
N VAL A 233 -14.58 -9.71 -2.68
CA VAL A 233 -14.69 -11.01 -3.35
C VAL A 233 -13.52 -11.92 -2.99
N GLU A 234 -13.71 -13.21 -3.18
CA GLU A 234 -12.69 -14.24 -3.05
C GLU A 234 -12.76 -15.16 -4.27
N ALA A 235 -11.66 -15.25 -5.00
CA ALA A 235 -11.49 -16.15 -6.13
C ALA A 235 -10.55 -17.30 -5.76
N ARG A 236 -10.93 -18.51 -6.13
CA ARG A 236 -10.11 -19.74 -6.03
C ARG A 236 -10.09 -20.42 -7.37
N THR A 237 -9.03 -21.16 -7.67
CA THR A 237 -8.90 -21.88 -8.93
C THR A 237 -8.60 -23.35 -8.70
N GLN A 238 -9.16 -24.20 -9.57
CA GLN A 238 -8.88 -25.63 -9.66
C GLN A 238 -8.48 -25.94 -11.10
N ILE A 239 -7.54 -26.87 -11.26
CA ILE A 239 -7.08 -27.35 -12.57
C ILE A 239 -7.51 -28.79 -12.72
N LYS A 240 -8.10 -29.12 -13.87
CA LYS A 240 -8.48 -30.48 -14.27
C LYS A 240 -7.88 -30.82 -15.62
N ALA A 241 -7.84 -32.10 -15.96
CA ALA A 241 -7.46 -32.52 -17.30
C ALA A 241 -8.46 -31.97 -18.33
N GLY A 242 -7.95 -31.43 -19.43
CA GLY A 242 -8.77 -30.92 -20.53
C GLY A 242 -9.26 -32.03 -21.45
N SER A 243 -9.96 -31.64 -22.51
CA SER A 243 -10.55 -32.58 -23.46
C SER A 243 -9.52 -33.23 -24.40
N ARG A 244 -8.35 -32.65 -24.53
CA ARG A 244 -7.25 -33.13 -25.39
C ARG A 244 -5.99 -33.36 -24.56
N GLN A 245 -5.15 -34.29 -24.99
CA GLN A 245 -3.85 -34.52 -24.36
C GLN A 245 -3.01 -33.22 -24.35
N GLY A 246 -2.36 -32.92 -23.25
CA GLY A 246 -1.58 -31.70 -23.08
C GLY A 246 -2.40 -30.45 -22.81
N THR A 247 -3.72 -30.57 -22.59
CA THR A 247 -4.58 -29.45 -22.22
C THR A 247 -5.14 -29.58 -20.81
N SER A 248 -5.50 -28.45 -20.22
CA SER A 248 -6.06 -28.37 -18.87
C SER A 248 -7.25 -27.41 -18.83
N ASP A 249 -8.33 -27.82 -18.19
CA ASP A 249 -9.47 -26.96 -17.85
C ASP A 249 -9.17 -26.21 -16.55
N ILE A 250 -9.45 -24.91 -16.55
CA ILE A 250 -9.40 -24.08 -15.36
C ILE A 250 -10.82 -23.80 -14.87
N ILE A 251 -11.10 -24.13 -13.62
CA ILE A 251 -12.33 -23.76 -12.93
C ILE A 251 -12.01 -22.64 -11.96
N ILE A 252 -12.73 -21.52 -12.07
CA ILE A 252 -12.58 -20.33 -11.28
C ILE A 252 -13.85 -20.16 -10.44
N ASP A 253 -13.74 -20.42 -9.14
CA ASP A 253 -14.84 -20.23 -8.20
C ASP A 253 -14.72 -18.86 -7.55
N VAL A 254 -15.70 -17.99 -7.74
CA VAL A 254 -15.72 -16.62 -7.19
C VAL A 254 -16.95 -16.45 -6.30
N LYS A 255 -16.71 -16.02 -5.06
CA LYS A 255 -17.77 -15.77 -4.07
C LYS A 255 -17.59 -14.41 -3.37
N ASN A 256 -18.64 -13.95 -2.74
CA ASN A 256 -18.58 -12.75 -1.91
C ASN A 256 -17.78 -13.01 -0.62
N LYS A 257 -17.00 -12.02 -0.20
CA LYS A 257 -16.26 -12.00 1.08
C LYS A 257 -16.79 -10.87 1.97
N GLY A 258 -17.77 -11.18 2.80
CA GLY A 258 -18.41 -10.23 3.69
C GLY A 258 -19.41 -9.28 3.00
N ASN A 259 -19.80 -8.22 3.71
CA ASN A 259 -20.78 -7.25 3.23
C ASN A 259 -20.19 -6.34 2.15
N ARG A 260 -21.01 -5.95 1.16
CA ARG A 260 -20.61 -4.97 0.14
C ARG A 260 -20.38 -3.56 0.73
N MET A 261 -21.01 -3.29 1.86
CA MET A 261 -20.92 -2.02 2.57
C MET A 261 -20.11 -2.21 3.83
N TRP A 262 -19.15 -1.33 4.08
CA TRP A 262 -18.35 -1.31 5.28
C TRP A 262 -17.82 0.09 5.54
N GLY A 263 -17.43 0.33 6.77
CA GLY A 263 -16.92 1.63 7.14
C GLY A 263 -16.47 1.67 8.58
N TYR A 264 -16.24 2.87 9.07
CA TYR A 264 -15.97 3.13 10.46
C TYR A 264 -16.49 4.50 10.90
N VAL A 265 -16.68 4.63 12.19
CA VAL A 265 -16.77 5.91 12.88
C VAL A 265 -15.66 5.99 13.91
N GLY A 266 -15.13 7.18 14.15
CA GLY A 266 -14.01 7.37 15.03
C GLY A 266 -14.02 8.70 15.76
N VAL A 267 -13.30 8.73 16.89
CA VAL A 267 -13.01 9.93 17.66
C VAL A 267 -11.55 9.92 18.07
N ASP A 268 -10.90 11.07 17.96
CA ASP A 268 -9.51 11.26 18.36
C ASP A 268 -9.24 12.70 18.87
N ASN A 269 -8.06 12.92 19.42
CA ASN A 269 -7.58 14.23 19.81
C ASN A 269 -6.43 14.75 18.92
N GLY A 270 -6.36 14.27 17.68
CA GLY A 270 -5.35 14.64 16.69
C GLY A 270 -5.62 15.96 15.98
N GLY A 271 -6.60 16.74 16.42
CA GLY A 271 -6.93 18.02 15.84
C GLY A 271 -6.02 19.16 16.31
N TYR A 272 -6.04 20.25 15.53
CA TYR A 272 -5.24 21.45 15.82
C TYR A 272 -5.92 22.31 16.87
N ARG A 273 -5.11 22.96 17.73
CA ARG A 273 -5.58 23.78 18.85
C ARG A 273 -6.62 24.83 18.45
N TYR A 274 -6.41 25.51 17.35
CA TYR A 274 -7.23 26.66 16.95
C TYR A 274 -8.42 26.31 16.06
N THR A 275 -8.50 25.06 15.58
CA THR A 275 -9.63 24.56 14.79
C THR A 275 -10.35 23.38 15.46
N GLY A 276 -9.98 23.04 16.70
CA GLY A 276 -10.58 21.99 17.51
C GLY A 276 -9.68 20.76 17.65
N ARG A 277 -9.39 20.39 18.90
CA ARG A 277 -8.50 19.26 19.24
C ARG A 277 -9.16 17.91 19.06
N TYR A 278 -10.46 17.84 19.34
CA TYR A 278 -11.22 16.59 19.21
C TYR A 278 -11.83 16.53 17.82
N GLN A 279 -11.61 15.40 17.18
CA GLN A 279 -12.11 15.14 15.83
C GLN A 279 -13.05 13.94 15.87
N TYR A 280 -14.11 14.01 15.10
CA TYR A 280 -15.07 12.94 14.85
C TYR A 280 -15.04 12.61 13.39
N SER A 281 -14.79 11.36 13.05
CA SER A 281 -14.65 10.88 11.67
C SER A 281 -15.68 9.80 11.35
N ALA A 282 -16.13 9.79 10.12
CA ALA A 282 -16.96 8.72 9.58
C ALA A 282 -16.53 8.42 8.15
N PHE A 283 -16.40 7.13 7.82
CA PHE A 283 -16.02 6.66 6.51
C PHE A 283 -16.91 5.49 6.09
N PHE A 284 -17.36 5.52 4.85
CA PHE A 284 -18.25 4.53 4.28
C PHE A 284 -17.76 4.13 2.88
N ASN A 285 -17.82 2.85 2.58
CA ASN A 285 -17.44 2.27 1.32
C ASN A 285 -18.51 1.34 0.80
N TYR A 286 -18.67 1.32 -0.52
CA TYR A 286 -19.59 0.44 -1.23
C TYR A 286 -18.87 -0.26 -2.39
N ALA A 287 -18.70 -1.57 -2.25
CA ALA A 287 -18.07 -2.40 -3.26
C ALA A 287 -18.99 -2.63 -4.45
N SER A 288 -18.43 -2.43 -5.62
CA SER A 288 -19.02 -2.76 -6.92
C SER A 288 -20.46 -2.27 -7.10
N PRO A 289 -20.74 -0.94 -6.93
CA PRO A 289 -22.07 -0.41 -7.25
C PRO A 289 -22.57 -0.85 -8.63
N PHE A 290 -21.71 -0.86 -9.63
CA PHE A 290 -22.02 -1.28 -11.00
C PHE A 290 -21.60 -2.73 -11.33
N ARG A 291 -21.17 -3.52 -10.33
CA ARG A 291 -20.80 -4.94 -10.47
C ARG A 291 -19.53 -5.20 -11.32
N GLU A 292 -18.71 -4.18 -11.54
CA GLU A 292 -17.48 -4.23 -12.36
C GLU A 292 -16.19 -4.33 -11.54
N GLY A 293 -16.30 -4.51 -10.22
CA GLY A 293 -15.16 -4.43 -9.30
C GLY A 293 -14.82 -2.98 -8.94
N ASP A 294 -15.74 -2.08 -9.20
CA ASP A 294 -15.68 -0.67 -8.88
C ASP A 294 -15.88 -0.42 -7.38
N LEU A 295 -15.44 0.75 -6.92
CA LEU A 295 -15.51 1.15 -5.51
C LEU A 295 -15.99 2.59 -5.41
N PHE A 296 -17.02 2.80 -4.61
CA PHE A 296 -17.45 4.11 -4.15
C PHE A 296 -17.07 4.29 -2.69
N SER A 297 -16.50 5.44 -2.34
CA SER A 297 -16.12 5.78 -0.98
C SER A 297 -16.56 7.20 -0.66
N VAL A 298 -17.07 7.42 0.54
CA VAL A 298 -17.42 8.74 1.07
C VAL A 298 -17.03 8.81 2.53
N GLY A 299 -16.57 9.97 2.97
CA GLY A 299 -16.23 10.16 4.37
C GLY A 299 -15.97 11.60 4.71
N GLY A 300 -15.85 11.85 6.02
CA GLY A 300 -15.57 13.19 6.50
C GLY A 300 -15.09 13.19 7.94
N ILE A 301 -14.58 14.34 8.33
CA ILE A 301 -14.09 14.66 9.67
C ILE A 301 -14.69 16.00 10.06
N VAL A 302 -15.16 16.10 11.30
CA VAL A 302 -15.55 17.36 11.93
C VAL A 302 -14.80 17.51 13.24
N SER A 303 -14.44 18.73 13.58
CA SER A 303 -13.80 19.01 14.88
C SER A 303 -14.75 19.74 15.84
N ASN A 304 -14.36 19.77 17.10
CA ASN A 304 -15.08 20.55 18.11
C ASN A 304 -14.77 22.06 18.08
N GLY A 305 -14.06 22.56 17.08
CA GLY A 305 -13.60 23.95 16.98
C GLY A 305 -13.71 24.60 15.62
N GLY A 306 -14.66 24.17 14.78
CA GLY A 306 -14.98 24.87 13.52
C GLY A 306 -14.22 24.37 12.28
N MET A 307 -13.63 23.15 12.32
CA MET A 307 -13.10 22.51 11.13
C MET A 307 -14.03 21.38 10.68
N TRP A 308 -14.24 21.27 9.37
CA TRP A 308 -14.81 20.10 8.73
C TRP A 308 -14.09 19.80 7.43
N SER A 309 -14.05 18.52 7.08
CA SER A 309 -13.54 18.03 5.81
C SER A 309 -14.42 16.88 5.34
N GLY A 310 -14.72 16.83 4.05
CA GLY A 310 -15.46 15.75 3.44
C GLY A 310 -14.84 15.37 2.11
N SER A 311 -14.97 14.10 1.73
CA SER A 311 -14.54 13.62 0.44
C SER A 311 -15.45 12.52 -0.08
N ALA A 312 -15.53 12.42 -1.40
CA ALA A 312 -16.16 11.32 -2.12
C ALA A 312 -15.24 10.87 -3.25
N SER A 313 -15.19 9.58 -3.51
CA SER A 313 -14.40 9.02 -4.60
C SER A 313 -15.12 7.85 -5.26
N TYR A 314 -14.88 7.69 -6.54
CA TYR A 314 -15.28 6.55 -7.32
C TYR A 314 -14.12 6.04 -8.15
N SER A 315 -13.97 4.73 -8.22
CA SER A 315 -12.93 4.11 -9.03
C SER A 315 -13.42 2.81 -9.65
N THR A 316 -12.91 2.49 -10.83
CA THR A 316 -13.30 1.29 -11.57
C THR A 316 -12.11 0.69 -12.29
N PRO A 317 -12.00 -0.65 -12.34
CA PRO A 317 -11.08 -1.31 -13.25
C PRO A 317 -11.43 -0.97 -14.70
N ILE A 318 -10.41 -0.88 -15.56
CA ILE A 318 -10.59 -0.59 -16.98
C ILE A 318 -10.10 -1.73 -17.88
N ALA A 319 -10.00 -1.50 -19.17
CA ALA A 319 -9.85 -2.49 -20.23
C ALA A 319 -8.78 -3.57 -20.04
N LYS A 320 -7.65 -3.24 -19.40
CA LYS A 320 -6.55 -4.18 -19.23
C LYS A 320 -6.48 -4.71 -17.80
N GLN A 321 -6.02 -5.94 -17.68
CA GLN A 321 -5.77 -6.60 -16.41
C GLN A 321 -4.88 -5.75 -15.48
N GLY A 322 -5.39 -5.48 -14.26
CA GLY A 322 -4.68 -4.71 -13.25
C GLY A 322 -4.59 -3.20 -13.50
N GLU A 323 -5.40 -2.66 -14.39
CA GLU A 323 -5.55 -1.22 -14.59
C GLU A 323 -6.80 -0.69 -13.91
N ARG A 324 -6.68 0.48 -13.29
CA ARG A 324 -7.78 1.14 -12.59
C ARG A 324 -7.72 2.65 -12.78
N VAL A 325 -8.88 3.27 -12.92
CA VAL A 325 -9.03 4.73 -12.94
C VAL A 325 -9.97 5.18 -11.85
N GLY A 326 -9.83 6.42 -11.42
CA GLY A 326 -10.74 6.98 -10.45
C GLY A 326 -10.79 8.49 -10.48
N VAL A 327 -11.84 8.99 -9.87
CA VAL A 327 -12.10 10.41 -9.62
C VAL A 327 -12.38 10.60 -8.14
N SER A 328 -11.92 11.70 -7.58
CA SER A 328 -12.27 12.10 -6.22
C SER A 328 -12.50 13.59 -6.13
N TYR A 329 -13.39 13.96 -5.22
CA TYR A 329 -13.63 15.33 -4.80
C TYR A 329 -13.45 15.41 -3.29
N ALA A 330 -12.72 16.42 -2.82
CA ALA A 330 -12.55 16.71 -1.42
C ALA A 330 -12.74 18.20 -1.17
N ARG A 331 -13.44 18.54 -0.08
CA ARG A 331 -13.60 19.90 0.40
C ARG A 331 -13.33 19.95 1.89
N SER A 332 -12.58 20.96 2.31
CA SER A 332 -12.35 21.25 3.71
C SER A 332 -12.55 22.72 4.01
N HIS A 333 -13.00 23.02 5.21
CA HIS A 333 -13.16 24.36 5.73
C HIS A 333 -12.73 24.40 7.18
N TYR A 334 -12.11 25.52 7.57
CA TYR A 334 -11.79 25.77 8.96
C TYR A 334 -11.99 27.23 9.33
N THR A 335 -12.29 27.44 10.61
CA THR A 335 -12.30 28.77 11.25
C THR A 335 -11.31 28.73 12.41
N LEU A 336 -10.45 29.74 12.50
CA LEU A 336 -9.53 29.86 13.62
C LEU A 336 -10.21 30.46 14.84
N GLY A 337 -10.21 29.72 15.91
CA GLY A 337 -10.72 30.15 17.23
C GLY A 337 -9.62 30.63 18.18
N GLY A 338 -9.95 30.75 19.46
CA GLY A 338 -9.02 31.14 20.51
C GLY A 338 -8.40 32.53 20.29
N ALA A 339 -7.08 32.63 20.27
CA ALA A 339 -6.37 33.89 20.09
C ALA A 339 -6.60 34.57 18.72
N PHE A 340 -7.10 33.84 17.75
CA PHE A 340 -7.36 34.32 16.38
C PHE A 340 -8.84 34.64 16.11
N SER A 341 -9.74 34.41 17.08
CA SER A 341 -11.19 34.59 16.89
C SER A 341 -11.58 36.01 16.47
N ALA A 342 -10.86 37.02 16.97
CA ALA A 342 -11.11 38.43 16.59
C ALA A 342 -10.78 38.75 15.11
N LEU A 343 -10.00 37.89 14.45
CA LEU A 343 -9.65 38.06 13.03
C LEU A 343 -10.71 37.51 12.08
N ASP A 344 -11.64 36.73 12.59
CA ASP A 344 -12.60 35.94 11.79
C ASP A 344 -11.89 35.26 10.60
N TYR A 345 -10.81 34.52 10.95
CA TYR A 345 -9.95 33.90 9.95
C TYR A 345 -10.51 32.53 9.56
N THR A 346 -10.77 32.38 8.26
CA THR A 346 -11.26 31.12 7.69
C THR A 346 -10.37 30.66 6.55
N GLY A 347 -10.36 29.36 6.30
CA GLY A 347 -9.75 28.79 5.10
C GLY A 347 -10.62 27.72 4.48
N THR A 348 -10.64 27.67 3.17
CA THR A 348 -11.34 26.67 2.38
C THR A 348 -10.37 26.05 1.38
N SER A 349 -10.49 24.75 1.19
CA SER A 349 -9.76 24.03 0.15
C SER A 349 -10.71 23.09 -0.55
N GLU A 350 -10.73 23.17 -1.87
CA GLU A 350 -11.42 22.23 -2.75
C GLU A 350 -10.39 21.53 -3.65
N THR A 351 -10.56 20.23 -3.84
CA THR A 351 -9.66 19.46 -4.72
C THR A 351 -10.47 18.46 -5.52
N VAL A 352 -10.29 18.50 -6.82
CA VAL A 352 -10.73 17.46 -7.74
C VAL A 352 -9.51 16.69 -8.21
N SER A 353 -9.53 15.37 -8.10
CA SER A 353 -8.43 14.52 -8.57
C SER A 353 -8.92 13.51 -9.58
N LEU A 354 -8.16 13.32 -10.64
CA LEU A 354 -8.28 12.22 -11.60
C LEU A 354 -7.02 11.37 -11.49
N TRP A 355 -7.16 10.06 -11.47
CA TRP A 355 -6.00 9.20 -11.34
C TRP A 355 -6.15 7.90 -12.13
N TRP A 356 -4.99 7.35 -12.51
CA TRP A 356 -4.82 6.06 -13.14
C TRP A 356 -3.76 5.27 -12.40
N GLN A 357 -3.97 3.95 -12.29
CA GLN A 357 -3.04 3.01 -11.69
C GLN A 357 -2.86 1.79 -12.60
N HIS A 358 -1.63 1.31 -12.68
CA HIS A 358 -1.28 0.05 -13.34
C HIS A 358 -0.46 -0.85 -12.42
N ASN A 359 -0.86 -2.10 -12.30
CA ASN A 359 -0.13 -3.12 -11.54
C ASN A 359 0.92 -3.80 -12.43
N PHE A 360 2.18 -3.33 -12.37
CA PHE A 360 3.30 -3.93 -13.11
C PHE A 360 3.57 -5.36 -12.66
N ARG A 361 3.58 -5.59 -11.35
CA ARG A 361 3.75 -6.91 -10.75
C ARG A 361 2.79 -7.09 -9.59
N ARG A 362 2.08 -8.20 -9.62
CA ARG A 362 1.18 -8.62 -8.54
C ARG A 362 1.47 -10.06 -8.19
N SER A 363 2.08 -10.30 -7.05
CA SER A 363 2.43 -11.63 -6.55
C SER A 363 2.22 -11.69 -5.04
N ARG A 364 2.47 -12.84 -4.45
CA ARG A 364 2.38 -13.03 -3.00
C ARG A 364 3.42 -12.19 -2.25
N ASP A 365 4.65 -12.17 -2.75
CA ASP A 365 5.81 -11.69 -1.99
C ASP A 365 6.33 -10.35 -2.47
N PHE A 366 5.91 -9.90 -3.66
CA PHE A 366 6.34 -8.62 -4.23
C PHE A 366 5.25 -8.01 -5.12
N ASN A 367 4.89 -6.77 -4.81
CA ASN A 367 3.91 -5.99 -5.57
C ASN A 367 4.53 -4.67 -6.01
N LEU A 368 4.27 -4.28 -7.26
CA LEU A 368 4.76 -3.03 -7.84
C LEU A 368 3.69 -2.43 -8.74
N TYR A 369 3.33 -1.17 -8.48
CA TYR A 369 2.38 -0.43 -9.29
C TYR A 369 2.84 1.00 -9.52
N GLY A 370 2.47 1.51 -10.69
CA GLY A 370 2.64 2.89 -11.07
C GLY A 370 1.33 3.65 -10.95
N THR A 371 1.43 4.92 -10.61
CA THR A 371 0.28 5.84 -10.50
C THR A 371 0.56 7.10 -11.27
N LEU A 372 -0.47 7.62 -11.94
CA LEU A 372 -0.50 8.95 -12.51
C LEU A 372 -1.75 9.66 -11.97
N ARG A 373 -1.58 10.83 -11.38
CA ARG A 373 -2.68 11.62 -10.83
C ARG A 373 -2.56 13.07 -11.25
N PHE A 374 -3.70 13.66 -11.53
CA PHE A 374 -3.86 15.09 -11.75
C PHE A 374 -4.78 15.66 -10.67
N ASP A 375 -4.31 16.69 -9.96
CA ASP A 375 -5.08 17.40 -8.94
C ASP A 375 -5.34 18.83 -9.40
N TRP A 376 -6.58 19.24 -9.38
CA TRP A 376 -7.00 20.62 -9.49
C TRP A 376 -7.44 21.07 -8.09
N LYS A 377 -6.78 22.13 -7.56
CA LYS A 377 -7.02 22.65 -6.23
C LYS A 377 -7.40 24.12 -6.28
N ASP A 378 -8.46 24.45 -5.57
CA ASP A 378 -8.84 25.82 -5.25
C ASP A 378 -8.69 26.02 -3.74
N LEU A 379 -7.93 27.05 -3.37
CA LEU A 379 -7.54 27.36 -2.01
C LEU A 379 -7.90 28.80 -1.70
N GLU A 380 -8.53 29.05 -0.57
CA GLU A 380 -8.85 30.41 -0.15
C GLU A 380 -8.60 30.58 1.35
N ASP A 381 -7.84 31.61 1.70
CA ASP A 381 -7.66 32.08 3.05
C ASP A 381 -8.29 33.47 3.16
N GLU A 382 -9.16 33.68 4.14
CA GLU A 382 -9.85 34.95 4.38
C GLU A 382 -9.73 35.34 5.86
N ALA A 383 -9.46 36.63 6.13
CA ALA A 383 -9.52 37.23 7.45
C ALA A 383 -10.40 38.49 7.39
N LYS A 384 -11.70 38.32 7.65
CA LYS A 384 -12.70 39.40 7.52
C LYS A 384 -12.40 40.57 8.42
N GLY A 385 -11.89 40.34 9.63
CA GLY A 385 -11.48 41.38 10.57
C GLY A 385 -10.33 42.26 10.07
N MET A 386 -9.63 41.87 9.00
CA MET A 386 -8.51 42.60 8.40
C MET A 386 -8.75 42.93 6.93
N ALA A 387 -9.93 42.68 6.38
CA ALA A 387 -10.23 42.79 4.95
C ALA A 387 -9.19 42.07 4.05
N TYR A 388 -8.70 40.91 4.55
CA TYR A 388 -7.71 40.11 3.85
C TYR A 388 -8.38 38.94 3.15
N LYS A 389 -8.04 38.69 1.89
CA LYS A 389 -8.47 37.56 1.10
C LYS A 389 -7.33 37.12 0.19
N ASN A 390 -7.06 35.80 0.13
CA ASN A 390 -6.00 35.22 -0.69
C ASN A 390 -6.47 33.98 -1.42
N PRO A 391 -7.20 34.12 -2.54
CA PRO A 391 -7.55 33.02 -3.40
C PRO A 391 -6.32 32.52 -4.18
N LYS A 392 -6.15 31.20 -4.24
CA LYS A 392 -5.06 30.53 -4.94
C LYS A 392 -5.57 29.31 -5.69
N GLY A 393 -4.99 29.03 -6.84
CA GLY A 393 -5.21 27.83 -7.60
C GLY A 393 -3.95 27.00 -7.72
N ALA A 394 -4.07 25.67 -7.70
CA ALA A 394 -2.93 24.80 -8.01
C ALA A 394 -3.33 23.64 -8.93
N LYS A 395 -2.49 23.37 -9.91
CA LYS A 395 -2.64 22.22 -10.83
C LYS A 395 -1.41 21.35 -10.70
N ASN A 396 -1.60 20.13 -10.21
CA ASN A 396 -0.50 19.22 -9.91
C ASN A 396 -0.60 17.94 -10.72
N TRP A 397 0.48 17.56 -11.39
CA TRP A 397 0.69 16.22 -11.91
C TRP A 397 1.56 15.45 -10.94
N VAL A 398 1.11 14.25 -10.57
CA VAL A 398 1.84 13.37 -9.66
C VAL A 398 2.07 12.04 -10.33
N VAL A 399 3.35 11.69 -10.50
CA VAL A 399 3.78 10.38 -10.99
C VAL A 399 4.38 9.61 -9.83
N GLY A 400 3.93 8.37 -9.62
CA GLY A 400 4.36 7.57 -8.49
C GLY A 400 4.71 6.13 -8.86
N ILE A 401 5.67 5.58 -8.12
CA ILE A 401 5.96 4.15 -8.07
C ILE A 401 5.80 3.71 -6.62
N ASN A 402 4.95 2.72 -6.41
CA ASN A 402 4.61 2.22 -5.09
C ASN A 402 4.70 0.70 -5.07
N GLY A 403 4.93 0.13 -3.91
CA GLY A 403 4.97 -1.31 -3.79
C GLY A 403 5.17 -1.80 -2.37
N ASP A 404 5.12 -3.12 -2.25
CA ASP A 404 5.44 -3.82 -1.02
C ASP A 404 6.16 -5.14 -1.33
N ASN A 405 6.96 -5.61 -0.38
CA ASN A 405 7.54 -6.93 -0.44
C ASN A 405 7.63 -7.59 0.93
N LEU A 406 7.55 -8.91 0.90
CA LEU A 406 7.91 -9.78 2.03
C LEU A 406 9.34 -10.26 1.82
N ASP A 407 10.13 -10.30 2.88
CA ASP A 407 11.47 -10.88 2.87
C ASP A 407 11.67 -11.84 4.05
N HIS A 408 12.77 -12.59 4.02
CA HIS A 408 13.14 -13.57 5.04
C HIS A 408 14.37 -13.11 5.85
N ILE A 409 14.66 -11.81 5.88
CA ILE A 409 15.76 -11.27 6.69
C ILE A 409 15.43 -11.49 8.17
N TRP A 410 16.30 -12.21 8.88
CA TRP A 410 16.09 -12.73 10.24
C TRP A 410 14.86 -13.66 10.29
N THR A 411 13.82 -13.25 11.02
CA THR A 411 12.54 -13.98 11.16
C THR A 411 11.49 -13.55 10.14
N GLY A 412 11.90 -12.74 9.14
CA GLY A 412 11.04 -12.21 8.11
C GLY A 412 10.51 -10.81 8.41
N GLY A 413 10.25 -10.08 7.37
CA GLY A 413 9.72 -8.73 7.45
C GLY A 413 8.89 -8.34 6.25
N ARG A 414 8.09 -7.29 6.45
CA ARG A 414 7.34 -6.65 5.38
C ARG A 414 7.83 -5.24 5.19
N ASN A 415 8.07 -4.87 3.95
CA ASN A 415 8.44 -3.53 3.56
C ASN A 415 7.34 -2.92 2.70
N THR A 416 7.13 -1.61 2.82
CA THR A 416 6.39 -0.82 1.85
C THR A 416 7.24 0.34 1.39
N PHE A 417 7.08 0.75 0.15
CA PHE A 417 7.76 1.90 -0.41
C PHE A 417 6.84 2.69 -1.32
N ALA A 418 7.00 3.99 -1.30
CA ALA A 418 6.33 4.90 -2.23
C ALA A 418 7.27 6.04 -2.58
N LEU A 419 7.50 6.26 -3.87
CA LEU A 419 8.24 7.39 -4.41
C LEU A 419 7.35 8.13 -5.39
N ASN A 420 7.06 9.40 -5.10
CA ASN A 420 6.22 10.25 -5.92
C ASN A 420 6.96 11.51 -6.33
N TYR A 421 6.83 11.90 -7.58
CA TYR A 421 7.23 13.20 -8.08
C TYR A 421 5.99 14.04 -8.40
N THR A 422 5.93 15.24 -7.84
CA THR A 422 4.88 16.22 -8.11
C THR A 422 5.48 17.33 -8.96
N TYR A 423 4.89 17.57 -10.13
CA TYR A 423 5.07 18.79 -10.91
C TYR A 423 3.79 19.60 -10.78
N GLY A 424 3.90 20.78 -10.18
CA GLY A 424 2.76 21.64 -9.89
C GLY A 424 2.95 23.05 -10.43
N ASP A 425 1.84 23.75 -10.60
CA ASP A 425 1.79 25.18 -10.95
C ASP A 425 0.80 25.87 -10.01
N LEU A 426 1.28 26.85 -9.24
CA LEU A 426 0.52 27.61 -8.26
C LEU A 426 0.21 29.01 -8.80
N SER A 427 -1.06 29.37 -8.89
CA SER A 427 -1.52 30.74 -9.10
C SER A 427 -1.91 31.42 -7.79
N ILE A 428 -1.61 32.69 -7.68
CA ILE A 428 -2.11 33.61 -6.64
C ILE A 428 -2.93 34.65 -7.36
N ASP A 429 -4.24 34.66 -7.16
CA ASP A 429 -5.15 35.44 -7.98
C ASP A 429 -5.23 36.91 -7.52
N ASP A 430 -5.05 37.19 -6.22
CA ASP A 430 -5.00 38.54 -5.69
C ASP A 430 -3.65 39.21 -6.04
N GLU A 431 -3.71 40.36 -6.66
CA GLU A 431 -2.55 41.12 -7.14
C GLU A 431 -1.62 41.57 -5.98
N VAL A 432 -2.19 41.98 -4.85
CA VAL A 432 -1.42 42.43 -3.68
C VAL A 432 -0.65 41.26 -3.09
N GLN A 433 -1.32 40.11 -2.93
CA GLN A 433 -0.70 38.89 -2.40
C GLN A 433 0.36 38.34 -3.36
N ARG A 434 0.10 38.39 -4.66
CA ARG A 434 1.07 37.95 -5.68
C ARG A 434 2.34 38.82 -5.67
N ARG A 435 2.22 40.16 -5.55
CA ARG A 435 3.38 41.03 -5.39
C ARG A 435 4.13 40.82 -4.09
N TYR A 436 3.41 40.55 -3.00
CA TYR A 436 4.01 40.20 -1.73
C TYR A 436 4.79 38.89 -1.82
N ASP A 437 4.20 37.85 -2.39
CA ASP A 437 4.86 36.55 -2.61
C ASP A 437 6.12 36.73 -3.49
N ALA A 438 6.03 37.46 -4.58
CA ALA A 438 7.16 37.74 -5.49
C ALA A 438 8.33 38.47 -4.81
N ALA A 439 8.04 39.32 -3.82
CA ALA A 439 9.05 40.02 -3.03
C ALA A 439 9.61 39.18 -1.86
N THR A 440 8.96 38.08 -1.51
CA THR A 440 9.30 37.25 -0.34
C THR A 440 9.56 35.80 -0.72
N ALA A 441 8.62 34.91 -0.45
CA ALA A 441 8.80 33.45 -0.57
C ALA A 441 8.84 32.95 -2.03
N ARG A 442 8.26 33.67 -2.96
CA ARG A 442 8.23 33.32 -4.40
C ARG A 442 7.67 31.92 -4.65
N THR A 443 6.55 31.63 -4.01
CA THR A 443 5.91 30.31 -4.10
C THR A 443 5.12 30.14 -5.40
N ALA A 444 4.60 31.23 -5.98
CA ALA A 444 3.83 31.22 -7.22
C ALA A 444 4.61 30.64 -8.41
N GLY A 445 3.86 30.10 -9.37
CA GLY A 445 4.38 29.46 -10.58
C GLY A 445 4.76 28.00 -10.39
N GLN A 446 5.54 27.49 -11.33
CA GLN A 446 5.90 26.08 -11.40
C GLN A 446 6.81 25.65 -10.26
N PHE A 447 6.55 24.46 -9.74
CA PHE A 447 7.36 23.80 -8.71
C PHE A 447 7.46 22.30 -8.95
N GLY A 448 8.51 21.71 -8.40
CA GLY A 448 8.71 20.27 -8.38
C GLY A 448 9.07 19.79 -6.99
N LYS A 449 8.54 18.62 -6.60
CA LYS A 449 8.95 17.99 -5.35
C LYS A 449 8.92 16.46 -5.44
N TRP A 450 9.83 15.84 -4.72
CA TRP A 450 9.87 14.40 -4.49
C TRP A 450 9.35 14.09 -3.08
N ASN A 451 8.55 13.05 -2.97
CA ASN A 451 8.14 12.46 -1.70
C ASN A 451 8.51 10.99 -1.67
N LEU A 452 9.30 10.58 -0.68
CA LEU A 452 9.68 9.20 -0.40
C LEU A 452 9.05 8.76 0.92
N ASN A 453 8.40 7.61 0.93
CA ASN A 453 7.91 6.94 2.13
C ASN A 453 8.40 5.50 2.13
N LEU A 454 8.98 5.06 3.23
CA LEU A 454 9.46 3.70 3.45
C LEU A 454 8.94 3.22 4.79
N THR A 455 8.44 2.00 4.85
CA THR A 455 8.13 1.35 6.12
C THR A 455 8.69 -0.07 6.15
N ARG A 456 9.02 -0.56 7.35
CA ARG A 456 9.36 -1.94 7.60
C ARG A 456 8.71 -2.41 8.89
N LEU A 457 8.01 -3.52 8.83
CA LEU A 457 7.62 -4.30 9.99
C LEU A 457 8.52 -5.54 10.04
N GLN A 458 9.44 -5.55 10.97
CA GLN A 458 10.35 -6.67 11.22
C GLN A 458 9.77 -7.53 12.33
N HIS A 459 9.51 -8.78 12.08
CA HIS A 459 9.22 -9.74 13.13
C HIS A 459 10.52 -10.10 13.86
N ILE A 460 10.49 -10.14 15.19
CA ILE A 460 11.62 -10.54 16.04
C ILE A 460 11.32 -11.93 16.60
N ASP A 461 10.12 -12.12 17.16
CA ASP A 461 9.55 -13.39 17.58
C ASP A 461 8.02 -13.36 17.42
N ASP A 462 7.33 -14.37 17.95
CA ASP A 462 5.86 -14.51 17.84
C ASP A 462 5.07 -13.37 18.46
N ARG A 463 5.68 -12.58 19.36
CA ARG A 463 5.04 -11.49 20.10
C ARG A 463 5.69 -10.14 19.92
N LEU A 464 6.94 -10.12 19.55
CA LEU A 464 7.74 -8.90 19.46
C LEU A 464 8.01 -8.56 18.01
N SER A 465 7.76 -7.32 17.64
CA SER A 465 8.08 -6.77 16.33
C SER A 465 8.64 -5.36 16.43
N LEU A 466 9.44 -4.99 15.44
CA LEU A 466 9.98 -3.64 15.29
C LEU A 466 9.37 -2.99 14.05
N TYR A 467 8.68 -1.89 14.24
CA TYR A 467 8.17 -1.06 13.17
C TYR A 467 9.10 0.12 12.94
N LEU A 468 9.52 0.30 11.69
CA LEU A 468 10.33 1.41 11.22
C LEU A 468 9.58 2.16 10.14
N SER A 469 9.57 3.48 10.21
CA SER A 469 9.00 4.35 9.19
C SER A 469 9.95 5.49 8.88
N TYR A 470 10.12 5.82 7.62
CA TYR A 470 10.89 6.95 7.15
C TYR A 470 10.14 7.68 6.04
N SER A 471 10.03 8.99 6.17
CA SER A 471 9.42 9.85 5.15
C SER A 471 10.36 11.02 4.84
N ARG A 472 10.43 11.40 3.57
CA ARG A 472 11.24 12.53 3.13
C ARG A 472 10.57 13.31 2.01
N GLN A 473 10.72 14.63 2.02
CA GLN A 473 10.38 15.53 0.94
C GLN A 473 11.60 16.35 0.51
N TRP A 474 11.75 16.52 -0.81
CA TRP A 474 12.69 17.45 -1.44
C TRP A 474 11.93 18.34 -2.39
N ALA A 475 12.09 19.64 -2.27
CA ALA A 475 11.54 20.62 -3.16
C ALA A 475 12.63 21.25 -4.04
N ASN A 476 12.26 21.88 -5.14
CA ASN A 476 13.17 22.63 -6.01
C ASN A 476 13.07 24.14 -5.83
N LYS A 477 12.13 24.61 -5.01
CA LYS A 477 11.90 25.99 -4.64
C LYS A 477 11.03 26.10 -3.39
N ASN A 478 10.77 27.31 -2.92
CA ASN A 478 9.80 27.53 -1.85
C ASN A 478 8.40 27.11 -2.30
N LEU A 479 7.73 26.37 -1.43
CA LEU A 479 6.41 25.82 -1.67
C LEU A 479 5.33 26.63 -0.94
N ASP A 480 4.16 26.68 -1.53
CA ASP A 480 2.95 27.04 -0.80
C ASP A 480 2.77 26.08 0.37
N SER A 481 2.21 26.56 1.43
CA SER A 481 2.00 25.82 2.65
C SER A 481 1.12 24.58 2.48
N SER A 482 0.22 24.55 1.48
CA SER A 482 -0.54 23.36 1.10
C SER A 482 0.34 22.21 0.56
N GLU A 483 1.61 22.50 0.23
CA GLU A 483 2.57 21.57 -0.35
C GLU A 483 3.75 21.25 0.59
N LYS A 484 3.80 21.88 1.79
CA LYS A 484 4.89 21.68 2.75
C LYS A 484 4.82 20.34 3.49
N PHE A 485 5.97 19.89 3.97
CA PHE A 485 6.14 18.71 4.80
C PHE A 485 6.04 19.08 6.29
N SER A 486 5.21 18.37 7.07
CA SER A 486 4.97 18.64 8.49
C SER A 486 5.56 17.56 9.40
N LEU A 487 6.07 17.95 10.56
CA LEU A 487 6.71 17.05 11.53
C LEU A 487 5.80 16.65 12.69
N GLY A 488 5.12 17.59 13.33
CA GLY A 488 4.41 17.34 14.60
C GLY A 488 3.06 16.61 14.44
N GLY A 489 2.57 16.07 15.55
CA GLY A 489 1.27 15.41 15.63
C GLY A 489 1.32 13.90 15.85
N PRO A 490 0.16 13.22 15.98
CA PRO A 490 0.08 11.80 16.29
C PRO A 490 0.67 10.90 15.19
N TYR A 491 0.73 11.38 13.95
CA TYR A 491 1.32 10.67 12.79
C TYR A 491 2.72 11.18 12.41
N GLY A 492 3.33 11.97 13.28
CA GLY A 492 4.67 12.53 13.11
C GLY A 492 5.50 12.36 14.37
N VAL A 493 6.18 13.42 14.81
CA VAL A 493 6.89 13.45 16.08
C VAL A 493 5.87 13.69 17.20
N ARG A 494 5.43 12.61 17.84
CA ARG A 494 4.28 12.58 18.77
C ARG A 494 4.46 13.44 20.02
N ALA A 495 5.67 13.83 20.37
CA ALA A 495 5.95 14.74 21.47
C ALA A 495 5.54 16.20 21.21
N TYR A 496 5.20 16.53 19.96
CA TYR A 496 4.85 17.88 19.52
C TYR A 496 3.43 17.96 18.98
N PRO A 497 2.82 19.15 19.03
CA PRO A 497 1.44 19.34 18.57
C PRO A 497 1.31 19.19 17.04
N VAL A 498 0.08 19.04 16.58
CA VAL A 498 -0.24 19.10 15.15
C VAL A 498 0.12 20.47 14.59
N GLY A 499 0.62 20.51 13.35
CA GLY A 499 1.03 21.74 12.68
C GLY A 499 2.38 22.32 13.13
N GLU A 500 3.11 21.60 14.01
CA GLU A 500 4.43 22.01 14.44
C GLU A 500 5.47 21.71 13.37
N ALA A 501 6.30 22.70 13.05
CA ALA A 501 7.41 22.61 12.13
C ALA A 501 7.03 22.06 10.74
N SER A 502 6.59 22.97 9.85
CA SER A 502 6.27 22.68 8.45
C SER A 502 7.29 23.33 7.53
N GLY A 503 7.85 22.61 6.57
CA GLY A 503 8.91 23.09 5.68
C GLY A 503 8.81 22.54 4.26
N ASP A 504 9.59 23.17 3.36
CA ASP A 504 9.65 22.78 1.95
C ASP A 504 10.43 21.47 1.76
N ASP A 505 11.55 21.36 2.48
CA ASP A 505 12.37 20.15 2.55
C ASP A 505 12.28 19.56 3.95
N GLY A 506 12.29 18.24 4.06
CA GLY A 506 12.30 17.63 5.37
C GLY A 506 12.31 16.12 5.35
N TRP A 507 12.59 15.55 6.51
CA TRP A 507 12.50 14.13 6.77
C TRP A 507 11.97 13.88 8.18
N ARG A 508 11.32 12.76 8.35
CA ARG A 508 10.91 12.21 9.64
C ARG A 508 11.09 10.71 9.68
N TRP A 509 11.32 10.18 10.87
CA TRP A 509 11.39 8.75 11.11
C TRP A 509 10.72 8.39 12.43
N THR A 510 10.24 7.15 12.49
CA THR A 510 9.71 6.51 13.69
C THR A 510 10.35 5.14 13.82
N SER A 511 10.78 4.80 15.03
CA SER A 511 11.19 3.45 15.43
C SER A 511 10.32 3.03 16.60
N GLU A 512 9.58 1.92 16.46
CA GLU A 512 8.57 1.52 17.43
C GLU A 512 8.68 0.02 17.72
N LEU A 513 9.05 -0.32 18.95
CA LEU A 513 9.04 -1.69 19.45
C LEU A 513 7.62 -2.02 19.91
N ARG A 514 7.08 -3.12 19.44
CA ARG A 514 5.70 -3.58 19.63
C ARG A 514 5.68 -4.94 20.28
N TRP A 515 5.03 -5.07 21.40
CA TRP A 515 4.90 -6.32 22.15
C TRP A 515 3.43 -6.71 22.32
N ASN A 516 3.03 -7.79 21.65
CA ASN A 516 1.69 -8.36 21.78
C ASN A 516 1.59 -9.12 23.11
N LEU A 517 0.68 -8.73 23.96
CA LEU A 517 0.44 -9.41 25.22
C LEU A 517 -0.16 -10.81 24.96
N PRO A 518 0.14 -11.78 25.84
CA PRO A 518 -0.49 -13.10 25.76
C PRO A 518 -2.01 -13.00 25.81
N THR A 519 -2.68 -13.59 24.83
CA THR A 519 -4.14 -13.71 24.78
C THR A 519 -4.56 -15.06 25.35
N ARG A 520 -5.64 -15.12 26.09
CA ARG A 520 -6.24 -16.39 26.52
C ARG A 520 -6.99 -17.00 25.33
N GLU A 521 -7.07 -18.32 25.29
CA GLU A 521 -7.86 -19.02 24.28
C GLU A 521 -9.33 -18.56 24.35
N GLY A 522 -9.88 -18.13 23.21
CA GLY A 522 -11.24 -17.57 23.13
C GLY A 522 -11.37 -16.07 23.46
N ASP A 523 -10.29 -15.39 23.85
CA ASP A 523 -10.32 -13.93 24.03
C ASP A 523 -10.16 -13.22 22.68
N GLU A 524 -11.17 -12.48 22.30
CA GLU A 524 -11.15 -11.68 21.06
C GLU A 524 -10.35 -10.36 21.20
N ASN A 525 -9.87 -10.03 22.40
CA ASN A 525 -9.13 -8.81 22.66
C ASN A 525 -7.65 -8.99 22.44
N ILE A 526 -7.07 -8.15 21.61
CA ILE A 526 -5.63 -8.08 21.38
C ILE A 526 -5.11 -6.80 22.04
N TRP A 527 -4.16 -6.97 22.94
CA TRP A 527 -3.46 -5.88 23.61
C TRP A 527 -2.00 -5.84 23.17
N GLN A 528 -1.53 -4.67 22.81
CA GLN A 528 -0.15 -4.47 22.40
C GLN A 528 0.44 -3.29 23.16
N LEU A 529 1.57 -3.50 23.82
CA LEU A 529 2.37 -2.41 24.38
C LEU A 529 3.37 -1.93 23.32
N ILE A 530 3.57 -0.63 23.29
CA ILE A 530 4.54 -0.01 22.39
C ILE A 530 5.50 0.89 23.15
N ALA A 531 6.74 0.92 22.70
CA ALA A 531 7.74 1.92 23.07
C ALA A 531 8.33 2.49 21.79
N PHE A 532 8.46 3.80 21.68
CA PHE A 532 8.84 4.42 20.42
C PHE A 532 9.77 5.62 20.58
N VAL A 533 10.49 5.90 19.51
CA VAL A 533 11.26 7.13 19.31
C VAL A 533 10.91 7.71 17.95
N ASP A 534 10.58 8.99 17.93
CA ASP A 534 10.27 9.77 16.74
C ASP A 534 11.30 10.89 16.56
N GLY A 535 11.68 11.18 15.32
CA GLY A 535 12.54 12.30 15.00
C GLY A 535 12.27 12.88 13.63
N GLY A 536 12.60 14.15 13.44
CA GLY A 536 12.45 14.79 12.16
C GLY A 536 13.13 16.16 12.10
N HIS A 537 13.35 16.58 10.86
CA HIS A 537 13.96 17.86 10.53
C HIS A 537 13.27 18.44 9.31
N VAL A 538 13.03 19.75 9.33
CA VAL A 538 12.55 20.50 8.18
C VAL A 538 13.40 21.76 7.97
N LYS A 539 13.62 22.07 6.70
CA LYS A 539 14.01 23.39 6.24
C LYS A 539 12.73 24.15 5.88
N LEU A 540 12.45 25.25 6.58
CA LEU A 540 11.16 25.93 6.50
C LEU A 540 10.90 26.52 5.12
N TYR A 541 11.98 27.01 4.49
CA TYR A 541 11.99 27.55 3.13
C TYR A 541 13.19 26.99 2.39
N HIS A 542 12.97 26.54 1.16
CA HIS A 542 14.03 26.04 0.31
C HIS A 542 15.07 27.11 0.02
N ASP A 543 14.58 28.30 -0.33
CA ASP A 543 15.41 29.49 -0.58
C ASP A 543 15.06 30.59 0.41
N GLY A 544 16.08 31.23 0.96
CA GLY A 544 15.93 32.44 1.75
C GLY A 544 15.66 33.68 0.87
N TRP A 545 15.13 34.74 1.48
CA TRP A 545 14.98 36.01 0.83
C TRP A 545 15.41 37.18 1.72
N SER A 546 15.70 38.31 1.13
CA SER A 546 16.10 39.53 1.87
C SER A 546 15.01 39.93 2.87
N GLY A 547 15.42 40.19 4.12
CA GLY A 547 14.51 40.57 5.19
C GLY A 547 13.80 39.40 5.92
N TYR A 548 14.08 38.15 5.57
CA TYR A 548 13.66 37.02 6.37
C TYR A 548 14.56 36.88 7.61
N THR A 549 13.96 36.97 8.81
CA THR A 549 14.67 36.91 10.10
C THR A 549 14.25 35.72 10.96
N GLY A 550 13.37 34.87 10.43
CA GLY A 550 12.88 33.68 11.15
C GLY A 550 13.90 32.52 11.13
N PRO A 551 13.61 31.44 11.86
CA PRO A 551 14.43 30.23 11.82
C PRO A 551 14.41 29.62 10.41
N GLN A 552 15.56 29.16 9.94
CA GLN A 552 15.67 28.52 8.63
C GLN A 552 15.27 27.05 8.68
N SER A 553 15.45 26.39 9.81
CA SER A 553 15.16 24.98 10.00
C SER A 553 14.69 24.69 11.42
N ARG A 554 14.04 23.56 11.61
CA ARG A 554 13.63 23.05 12.90
C ARG A 554 13.82 21.55 12.96
N SER A 555 14.23 21.05 14.13
CA SER A 555 14.40 19.62 14.40
C SER A 555 13.58 19.24 15.62
N LEU A 556 12.75 18.22 15.49
CA LEU A 556 11.89 17.73 16.56
C LEU A 556 12.25 16.29 16.89
N TYR A 557 12.36 15.97 18.18
CA TYR A 557 12.62 14.60 18.64
C TYR A 557 11.74 14.29 19.86
N GLY A 558 11.29 13.05 19.95
CA GLY A 558 10.49 12.58 21.06
C GLY A 558 10.61 11.07 21.27
N ALA A 559 10.35 10.64 22.48
CA ALA A 559 10.19 9.23 22.81
C ALA A 559 8.89 9.04 23.59
N GLY A 560 8.35 7.84 23.57
CA GLY A 560 7.10 7.59 24.25
C GLY A 560 6.77 6.12 24.42
N VAL A 561 5.65 5.90 25.06
CA VAL A 561 5.04 4.60 25.27
C VAL A 561 3.56 4.65 24.92
N GLY A 562 2.98 3.51 24.68
CA GLY A 562 1.55 3.44 24.39
C GLY A 562 0.98 2.04 24.54
N VAL A 563 -0.33 2.02 24.43
CA VAL A 563 -1.13 0.80 24.39
C VAL A 563 -2.05 0.86 23.19
N ASN A 564 -1.98 -0.17 22.37
CA ASN A 564 -2.95 -0.43 21.32
C ASN A 564 -3.86 -1.57 21.78
N TRP A 565 -5.14 -1.40 21.58
CA TRP A 565 -6.15 -2.42 21.85
C TRP A 565 -7.03 -2.59 20.63
N SER A 566 -7.33 -3.82 20.30
CA SER A 566 -8.33 -4.14 19.29
C SER A 566 -9.18 -5.32 19.74
N ASN A 567 -10.47 -5.22 19.46
CA ASN A 567 -11.35 -6.36 19.39
C ASN A 567 -11.47 -6.75 17.93
N GLN A 568 -11.03 -7.95 17.55
CA GLN A 568 -10.85 -8.41 16.16
C GLN A 568 -12.05 -8.14 15.24
N ALA A 569 -13.23 -8.02 15.79
CA ALA A 569 -14.43 -7.80 14.99
C ALA A 569 -14.75 -6.32 14.74
N ASN A 570 -14.51 -5.39 15.70
CA ASN A 570 -15.22 -4.13 15.61
C ASN A 570 -14.57 -2.88 16.21
N TRP A 571 -13.76 -2.97 17.25
CA TRP A 571 -13.21 -1.82 17.95
C TRP A 571 -11.69 -1.78 17.89
N VAL A 572 -11.16 -0.56 17.77
CA VAL A 572 -9.72 -0.29 17.81
C VAL A 572 -9.48 0.95 18.64
N ALA A 573 -8.56 0.90 19.59
CA ALA A 573 -8.13 2.05 20.38
C ALA A 573 -6.61 2.15 20.44
N HIS A 574 -6.11 3.39 20.37
CA HIS A 574 -4.71 3.74 20.59
C HIS A 574 -4.61 4.78 21.68
N LEU A 575 -3.74 4.54 22.65
CA LEU A 575 -3.43 5.47 23.73
C LEU A 575 -1.91 5.63 23.79
N HIS A 576 -1.41 6.80 23.43
CA HIS A 576 0.02 7.06 23.39
C HIS A 576 0.37 8.27 24.24
N TYR A 577 1.52 8.21 24.91
CA TYR A 577 2.10 9.36 25.58
C TYR A 577 3.55 9.53 25.15
N ALA A 578 3.91 10.73 24.72
CA ALA A 578 5.23 11.05 24.18
C ALA A 578 5.85 12.22 24.92
N TRP A 579 7.14 12.13 25.24
CA TRP A 579 7.95 13.19 25.83
C TRP A 579 8.92 13.76 24.80
N LYS A 580 9.19 15.05 24.90
CA LYS A 580 10.22 15.71 24.12
C LYS A 580 11.61 15.20 24.45
N ILE A 581 12.45 15.06 23.43
CA ILE A 581 13.90 14.90 23.55
C ILE A 581 14.53 16.20 23.06
N GLY A 582 15.35 16.83 23.91
CA GLY A 582 15.95 18.12 23.62
C GLY A 582 15.14 19.31 24.16
N ARG A 583 15.48 20.52 23.68
CA ARG A 583 14.98 21.79 24.21
C ARG A 583 14.10 22.58 23.24
N GLU A 584 13.78 22.00 22.08
CA GLU A 584 12.97 22.69 21.07
C GLU A 584 11.57 22.96 21.63
N GLU A 585 11.14 24.22 21.61
CA GLU A 585 9.84 24.63 22.13
C GLU A 585 8.75 24.42 21.07
N ALA A 586 7.56 24.04 21.51
CA ALA A 586 6.38 24.01 20.64
C ALA A 586 5.86 25.43 20.42
N THR A 587 5.60 25.79 19.15
CA THR A 587 5.11 27.12 18.76
C THR A 587 3.67 27.11 18.28
N SER A 588 3.17 25.96 17.83
CA SER A 588 1.79 25.81 17.32
C SER A 588 0.76 25.55 18.42
N ASP A 589 1.22 25.25 19.63
CA ASP A 589 0.37 25.04 20.83
C ASP A 589 1.13 25.43 22.10
N THR A 590 0.50 25.27 23.26
CA THR A 590 1.17 25.39 24.57
C THR A 590 2.36 24.45 24.61
N ASP A 591 3.52 24.99 24.96
CA ASP A 591 4.70 24.17 25.15
C ASP A 591 4.53 23.30 26.40
N ARG A 592 4.71 21.99 26.22
CA ARG A 592 4.59 20.97 27.28
C ARG A 592 5.73 19.97 27.12
N SER A 593 6.17 19.40 28.21
CA SER A 593 7.20 18.35 28.20
C SER A 593 6.72 17.04 27.57
N GLY A 594 5.42 16.80 27.57
CA GLY A 594 4.83 15.61 26.98
C GLY A 594 3.41 15.83 26.45
N ARG A 595 2.96 14.90 25.60
CA ARG A 595 1.62 14.92 24.98
C ARG A 595 0.98 13.55 25.02
N PHE A 596 -0.31 13.56 25.25
CA PHE A 596 -1.19 12.40 25.22
C PHE A 596 -2.00 12.41 23.93
N TRP A 597 -2.05 11.26 23.27
CA TRP A 597 -2.86 11.01 22.09
C TRP A 597 -3.79 9.84 22.35
N PHE A 598 -5.04 9.97 21.94
CA PHE A 598 -5.97 8.87 21.89
C PHE A 598 -6.70 8.82 20.54
N GLN A 599 -7.05 7.62 20.13
CA GLN A 599 -7.89 7.34 18.97
C GLN A 599 -8.78 6.16 19.31
N LEU A 600 -10.05 6.24 18.95
CA LEU A 600 -11.02 5.16 19.13
C LEU A 600 -11.86 5.05 17.87
N TYR A 601 -11.89 3.86 17.29
CA TYR A 601 -12.63 3.55 16.08
C TYR A 601 -13.58 2.38 16.30
N LYS A 602 -14.77 2.46 15.69
CA LYS A 602 -15.73 1.37 15.57
C LYS A 602 -15.93 1.06 14.10
N PHE A 603 -15.62 -0.17 13.70
CA PHE A 603 -15.83 -0.67 12.35
C PHE A 603 -17.18 -1.40 12.22
N PHE A 604 -17.74 -1.46 11.02
CA PHE A 604 -19.00 -2.16 10.69
C PHE A 604 -19.00 -2.69 9.25
#